data_357ddcfe61f16a0b547b8266a0fc537a
#
_entry.id   357ddcfe61f16a0b547b8266a0fc537a
#
_cell.length_a   1.000
_cell.length_b   1.000
_cell.length_c   1.000
_cell.angle_alpha   90.00
_cell.angle_beta   90.00
_cell.angle_gamma   90.00
#
_symmetry.space_group_name_H-M   'P 1'
#
loop_
_entity.id
_entity.type
_entity.pdbx_description
1 polymer ?
#
loop_
_entity_poly.entity_id
_entity_poly.type
_entity_poly.pdbx_seq_one_letter_code
_entity_poly.pdbx_strand_id
1 'polypeptide(L)'
;MQNIPELADIPGAVREELATFLNQRREQVAEIGAPVTKAVSFLESFVLDGGKRVRPTYAWAGYLAAGRGEEDPAAMLRAAASLEFIQACALIHDDIIDASNTRRGNPTVHRGVEKLHRESEYLGDPEFFGTSVAILVGDLALVY
;
A
#
# COMPACT_ATOMS: atom_id res chain seq x y z
N MET A 1 -17.80 9.53 23.75
CA MET A 1 -17.64 8.09 23.44
C MET A 1 -17.04 8.03 22.06
N GLN A 2 -15.83 7.48 21.93
CA GLN A 2 -15.25 7.22 20.62
C GLN A 2 -16.13 6.17 19.91
N ASN A 3 -16.51 6.46 18.68
CA ASN A 3 -17.30 5.53 17.87
C ASN A 3 -16.37 4.37 17.46
N ILE A 4 -16.60 3.20 18.05
CA ILE A 4 -15.81 1.99 17.74
C ILE A 4 -16.42 1.37 16.48
N PRO A 5 -15.65 1.24 15.37
CA PRO A 5 -16.17 0.66 14.15
C PRO A 5 -16.68 -0.77 14.36
N GLU A 6 -17.77 -1.12 13.70
CA GLU A 6 -18.22 -2.50 13.60
C GLU A 6 -17.36 -3.27 12.58
N LEU A 7 -17.36 -4.59 12.65
CA LEU A 7 -16.57 -5.42 11.72
C LEU A 7 -16.85 -5.12 10.24
N ALA A 8 -18.09 -4.79 9.90
CA ALA A 8 -18.51 -4.46 8.54
C ALA A 8 -17.91 -3.14 8.04
N ASP A 9 -17.57 -2.21 8.95
CA ASP A 9 -17.05 -0.88 8.63
C ASP A 9 -15.52 -0.87 8.50
N ILE A 10 -14.84 -1.91 8.99
CA ILE A 10 -13.37 -1.98 9.02
C ILE A 10 -12.72 -1.77 7.66
N PRO A 11 -13.20 -2.37 6.54
CA PRO A 11 -12.58 -2.12 5.24
C PRO A 11 -12.54 -0.63 4.85
N GLY A 12 -13.61 0.10 5.15
CA GLY A 12 -13.70 1.55 4.93
C GLY A 12 -12.78 2.33 5.85
N ALA A 13 -12.85 2.07 7.16
CA ALA A 13 -12.03 2.73 8.17
C ALA A 13 -10.53 2.53 7.92
N VAL A 14 -10.11 1.33 7.56
CA VAL A 14 -8.71 1.03 7.17
C VAL A 14 -8.29 1.82 5.94
N ARG A 15 -9.15 1.92 4.93
CA ARG A 15 -8.84 2.71 3.74
C ARG A 15 -8.65 4.20 4.05
N GLU A 16 -9.47 4.75 4.92
CA GLU A 16 -9.35 6.15 5.39
C GLU A 16 -8.06 6.38 6.17
N GLU A 17 -7.71 5.46 7.06
CA GLU A 17 -6.47 5.52 7.84
C GLU A 17 -5.23 5.47 6.93
N LEU A 18 -5.20 4.54 5.96
CA LEU A 18 -4.13 4.44 4.97
C LEU A 18 -4.02 5.71 4.11
N ALA A 19 -5.15 6.26 3.66
CA ALA A 19 -5.16 7.50 2.88
C ALA A 19 -4.64 8.69 3.70
N THR A 20 -5.02 8.78 4.97
CA THR A 20 -4.56 9.82 5.90
C THR A 20 -3.04 9.72 6.10
N PHE A 21 -2.53 8.52 6.36
CA PHE A 21 -1.11 8.27 6.53
C PHE A 21 -0.30 8.68 5.28
N LEU A 22 -0.73 8.24 4.10
CA LEU A 22 -0.06 8.54 2.83
C LEU A 22 -0.09 10.05 2.52
N ASN A 23 -1.22 10.71 2.76
CA ASN A 23 -1.33 12.16 2.58
C ASN A 23 -0.36 12.95 3.46
N GLN A 24 -0.15 12.53 4.70
CA GLN A 24 0.81 13.15 5.63
C GLN A 24 2.27 13.05 5.15
N ARG A 25 2.59 12.10 4.28
CA ARG A 25 3.93 11.88 3.73
C ARG A 25 4.18 12.63 2.42
N ARG A 26 3.13 13.12 1.76
CA ARG A 26 3.25 13.70 0.41
C ARG A 26 4.22 14.87 0.31
N GLU A 27 4.22 15.77 1.30
CA GLU A 27 5.14 16.91 1.31
C GLU A 27 6.59 16.45 1.41
N GLN A 28 6.89 15.53 2.34
CA GLN A 28 8.23 14.96 2.50
C GLN A 28 8.71 14.23 1.24
N VAL A 29 7.81 13.49 0.59
CA VAL A 29 8.11 12.79 -0.67
C VAL A 29 8.36 13.79 -1.81
N ALA A 30 7.58 14.87 -1.88
CA ALA A 30 7.73 15.90 -2.90
C ALA A 30 9.06 16.65 -2.80
N GLU A 31 9.58 16.87 -1.58
CA GLU A 31 10.88 17.49 -1.33
C GLU A 31 12.05 16.67 -1.89
N ILE A 32 11.91 15.35 -1.97
CA ILE A 32 12.95 14.47 -2.54
C ILE A 32 13.01 14.63 -4.06
N GLY A 33 11.85 14.80 -4.71
CA GLY A 33 11.77 15.09 -6.14
C GLY A 33 10.75 14.26 -6.91
N ALA A 34 10.46 14.71 -8.12
CA ALA A 34 9.43 14.14 -8.97
C ALA A 34 9.55 12.63 -9.27
N PRO A 35 10.75 12.05 -9.47
CA PRO A 35 10.88 10.60 -9.70
C PRO A 35 10.39 9.78 -8.50
N VAL A 36 10.69 10.23 -7.28
CA VAL A 36 10.26 9.55 -6.04
C VAL A 36 8.76 9.71 -5.85
N THR A 37 8.22 10.91 -6.10
CA THR A 37 6.77 11.14 -6.06
C THR A 37 6.02 10.20 -7.01
N LYS A 38 6.54 9.98 -8.22
CA LYS A 38 5.96 9.02 -9.17
C LYS A 38 6.04 7.57 -8.66
N ALA A 39 7.17 7.16 -8.10
CA ALA A 39 7.32 5.82 -7.53
C ALA A 39 6.32 5.59 -6.37
N VAL A 40 6.21 6.56 -5.46
CA VAL A 40 5.26 6.49 -4.34
C VAL A 40 3.81 6.46 -4.81
N SER A 41 3.47 7.12 -5.92
CA SER A 41 2.10 7.07 -6.46
C SER A 41 1.66 5.66 -6.89
N PHE A 42 2.59 4.81 -7.33
CA PHE A 42 2.29 3.40 -7.59
C PHE A 42 1.95 2.65 -6.30
N LEU A 43 2.66 2.92 -5.21
CA LEU A 43 2.35 2.34 -3.91
C LEU A 43 0.99 2.83 -3.39
N GLU A 44 0.71 4.14 -3.49
CA GLU A 44 -0.58 4.71 -3.09
C GLU A 44 -1.74 4.03 -3.82
N SER A 45 -1.67 3.94 -5.16
CA SER A 45 -2.69 3.26 -5.97
C SER A 45 -2.81 1.79 -5.58
N PHE A 46 -1.69 1.08 -5.42
CA PHE A 46 -1.69 -0.33 -5.04
C PHE A 46 -2.39 -0.59 -3.70
N VAL A 47 -2.11 0.27 -2.70
CA VAL A 47 -2.64 0.14 -1.34
C VAL A 47 -4.10 0.60 -1.26
N LEU A 48 -4.48 1.68 -1.97
CA LEU A 48 -5.82 2.28 -1.87
C LEU A 48 -6.86 1.67 -2.81
N ASP A 49 -6.44 1.17 -3.99
CA ASP A 49 -7.36 0.75 -5.06
C ASP A 49 -7.88 -0.69 -4.93
N GLY A 50 -7.99 -1.21 -3.75
CA GLY A 50 -8.66 -2.49 -3.63
C GLY A 50 -8.22 -3.36 -2.47
N GLY A 51 -8.79 -4.57 -2.48
CA GLY A 51 -8.59 -5.57 -1.45
C GLY A 51 -9.76 -5.64 -0.48
N LYS A 52 -10.05 -6.87 -0.07
CA LYS A 52 -11.12 -7.18 0.90
C LYS A 52 -10.74 -6.80 2.34
N ARG A 53 -9.55 -6.25 2.55
CA ARG A 53 -9.01 -5.89 3.88
C ARG A 53 -9.16 -7.01 4.92
N VAL A 54 -8.95 -8.23 4.49
CA VAL A 54 -9.17 -9.42 5.34
C VAL A 54 -8.25 -9.43 6.55
N ARG A 55 -6.97 -9.11 6.39
CA ARG A 55 -5.99 -9.09 7.50
C ARG A 55 -6.36 -8.06 8.57
N PRO A 56 -6.59 -6.79 8.24
CA PRO A 56 -7.06 -5.81 9.21
C PRO A 56 -8.37 -6.22 9.90
N THR A 57 -9.31 -6.80 9.15
CA THR A 57 -10.58 -7.27 9.71
C THR A 57 -10.38 -8.37 10.74
N TYR A 58 -9.49 -9.35 10.47
CA TYR A 58 -9.16 -10.38 11.46
C TYR A 58 -8.44 -9.82 12.69
N ALA A 59 -7.49 -8.88 12.49
CA ALA A 59 -6.82 -8.22 13.62
C ALA A 59 -7.83 -7.48 14.50
N TRP A 60 -8.78 -6.77 13.89
CA TRP A 60 -9.86 -6.09 14.60
C TRP A 60 -10.80 -7.06 15.31
N ALA A 61 -11.18 -8.16 14.66
CA ALA A 61 -12.00 -9.20 15.30
C ALA A 61 -11.32 -9.78 16.55
N GLY A 62 -10.00 -10.02 16.48
CA GLY A 62 -9.20 -10.45 17.62
C GLY A 62 -9.22 -9.43 18.77
N TYR A 63 -9.07 -8.14 18.45
CA TYR A 63 -9.16 -7.05 19.42
C TYR A 63 -10.54 -7.00 20.12
N LEU A 64 -11.62 -7.14 19.37
CA LEU A 64 -12.97 -7.21 19.94
C LEU A 64 -13.16 -8.44 20.83
N ALA A 65 -12.65 -9.59 20.41
CA ALA A 65 -12.76 -10.85 21.15
C ALA A 65 -11.96 -10.82 22.49
N ALA A 66 -10.84 -10.10 22.51
CA ALA A 66 -10.03 -9.90 23.72
C ALA A 66 -10.66 -8.93 24.75
N GLY A 67 -11.87 -8.41 24.48
CA GLY A 67 -12.60 -7.55 25.42
C GLY A 67 -12.26 -6.07 25.31
N ARG A 68 -11.64 -5.66 24.22
CA ARG A 68 -11.29 -4.26 23.88
C ARG A 68 -10.36 -3.53 24.84
N GLY A 69 -9.74 -4.18 25.79
CA GLY A 69 -8.76 -3.62 26.71
C GLY A 69 -9.02 -2.18 27.19
N GLU A 70 -8.04 -1.56 27.79
CA GLU A 70 -7.99 -0.10 28.07
C GLU A 70 -7.37 0.70 26.89
N GLU A 71 -7.05 0.02 25.79
CA GLU A 71 -6.29 0.58 24.67
C GLU A 71 -7.16 1.44 23.75
N ASP A 72 -6.55 2.47 23.16
CA ASP A 72 -7.19 3.37 22.20
C ASP A 72 -7.59 2.60 20.92
N PRO A 73 -8.89 2.53 20.58
CA PRO A 73 -9.34 1.87 19.36
C PRO A 73 -8.72 2.44 18.09
N ALA A 74 -8.38 3.74 18.07
CA ALA A 74 -7.71 4.36 16.92
C ALA A 74 -6.28 3.85 16.76
N ALA A 75 -5.56 3.60 17.85
CA ALA A 75 -4.24 2.99 17.79
C ALA A 75 -4.31 1.56 17.24
N MET A 76 -5.30 0.78 17.67
CA MET A 76 -5.54 -0.57 17.13
C MET A 76 -5.90 -0.54 15.64
N LEU A 77 -6.71 0.43 15.20
CA LEU A 77 -7.06 0.57 13.79
C LEU A 77 -5.82 0.89 12.93
N ARG A 78 -4.94 1.79 13.41
CA ARG A 78 -3.65 2.08 12.74
C ARG A 78 -2.77 0.85 12.66
N ALA A 79 -2.63 0.10 13.75
CA ALA A 79 -1.89 -1.14 13.77
C ALA A 79 -2.47 -2.18 12.80
N ALA A 80 -3.78 -2.32 12.74
CA ALA A 80 -4.44 -3.21 11.79
C ALA A 80 -4.23 -2.74 10.34
N ALA A 81 -4.29 -1.43 10.07
CA ALA A 81 -4.08 -0.85 8.74
C ALA A 81 -2.64 -1.10 8.22
N SER A 82 -1.64 -1.09 9.10
CA SER A 82 -0.24 -1.35 8.71
C SER A 82 -0.02 -2.72 8.06
N LEU A 83 -0.88 -3.70 8.35
CA LEU A 83 -0.84 -5.03 7.72
C LEU A 83 -1.05 -4.96 6.19
N GLU A 84 -1.68 -3.91 5.69
CA GLU A 84 -1.87 -3.73 4.25
C GLU A 84 -0.58 -3.28 3.56
N PHE A 85 0.31 -2.57 4.24
CA PHE A 85 1.64 -2.25 3.72
C PHE A 85 2.53 -3.50 3.62
N ILE A 86 2.53 -4.35 4.66
CA ILE A 86 3.22 -5.64 4.62
C ILE A 86 2.70 -6.49 3.46
N GLN A 87 1.38 -6.52 3.27
CA GLN A 87 0.75 -7.22 2.15
C GLN A 87 1.14 -6.61 0.80
N ALA A 88 1.24 -5.29 0.69
CA ALA A 88 1.67 -4.62 -0.53
C ALA A 88 3.10 -5.00 -0.90
N CYS A 89 4.03 -4.96 0.07
CA CYS A 89 5.40 -5.44 -0.12
C CYS A 89 5.42 -6.87 -0.70
N ALA A 90 4.75 -7.80 -0.02
CA ALA A 90 4.73 -9.20 -0.42
C ALA A 90 4.18 -9.38 -1.85
N LEU A 91 3.06 -8.72 -2.18
CA LEU A 91 2.40 -8.88 -3.48
C LEU A 91 3.15 -8.18 -4.63
N ILE A 92 3.80 -7.04 -4.37
CA ILE A 92 4.61 -6.35 -5.39
C ILE A 92 5.83 -7.18 -5.76
N HIS A 93 6.49 -7.79 -4.78
CA HIS A 93 7.63 -8.68 -5.03
C HIS A 93 7.19 -9.99 -5.69
N ASP A 94 6.08 -10.57 -5.26
CA ASP A 94 5.48 -11.79 -5.83
C ASP A 94 5.16 -11.61 -7.33
N ASP A 95 4.59 -10.45 -7.71
CA ASP A 95 4.32 -10.10 -9.10
C ASP A 95 5.58 -10.09 -9.98
N ILE A 96 6.72 -9.71 -9.41
CA ILE A 96 8.00 -9.73 -10.12
C ILE A 96 8.50 -11.18 -10.25
N ILE A 97 8.47 -11.94 -9.17
CA ILE A 97 8.93 -13.33 -9.11
C ILE A 97 8.14 -14.21 -10.09
N ASP A 98 6.82 -14.01 -10.11
CA ASP A 98 5.90 -14.75 -10.98
C ASP A 98 5.82 -14.21 -12.42
N ALA A 99 6.56 -13.14 -12.72
CA ALA A 99 6.48 -12.41 -13.99
C ALA A 99 5.04 -12.02 -14.39
N SER A 100 4.22 -11.68 -13.42
CA SER A 100 2.81 -11.34 -13.62
C SER A 100 2.65 -9.99 -14.31
N ASN A 101 1.84 -9.94 -15.38
CA ASN A 101 1.60 -8.69 -16.11
C ASN A 101 0.48 -7.85 -15.52
N THR A 102 -0.48 -8.49 -14.84
CA THR A 102 -1.69 -7.83 -14.33
C THR A 102 -2.06 -8.33 -12.95
N ARG A 103 -2.61 -7.43 -12.13
CA ARG A 103 -3.21 -7.72 -10.83
C ARG A 103 -4.53 -6.96 -10.69
N ARG A 104 -5.62 -7.67 -10.35
CA ARG A 104 -6.98 -7.10 -10.21
C ARG A 104 -7.44 -6.31 -11.44
N GLY A 105 -7.04 -6.74 -12.63
CA GLY A 105 -7.37 -6.07 -13.89
C GLY A 105 -6.50 -4.86 -14.26
N ASN A 106 -5.58 -4.45 -13.40
CA ASN A 106 -4.61 -3.37 -13.65
C ASN A 106 -3.22 -3.94 -13.93
N PRO A 107 -2.33 -3.21 -14.62
CA PRO A 107 -0.93 -3.58 -14.71
C PRO A 107 -0.31 -3.75 -13.32
N THR A 108 0.59 -4.72 -13.18
CA THR A 108 1.43 -4.84 -11.98
C THR A 108 2.34 -3.62 -11.84
N VAL A 109 2.88 -3.37 -10.64
CA VAL A 109 3.71 -2.17 -10.40
C VAL A 109 4.90 -2.11 -11.36
N HIS A 110 5.62 -3.23 -11.55
CA HIS A 110 6.78 -3.25 -12.46
C HIS A 110 6.37 -2.98 -13.91
N ARG A 111 5.21 -3.46 -14.38
CA ARG A 111 4.71 -3.18 -15.74
C ARG A 111 4.21 -1.73 -15.88
N GLY A 112 3.62 -1.17 -14.83
CA GLY A 112 3.24 0.25 -14.80
C GLY A 112 4.45 1.18 -14.86
N VAL A 113 5.51 0.87 -14.12
CA VAL A 113 6.77 1.63 -14.15
C VAL A 113 7.51 1.47 -15.48
N GLU A 114 7.55 0.27 -16.06
CA GLU A 114 8.07 0.03 -17.40
C GLU A 114 7.36 0.91 -18.45
N LYS A 115 6.04 0.96 -18.40
CA LYS A 115 5.23 1.82 -19.28
C LYS A 115 5.60 3.29 -19.09
N LEU A 116 5.69 3.76 -17.83
CA LEU A 116 6.12 5.12 -17.52
C LEU A 116 7.50 5.46 -18.14
N HIS A 117 8.46 4.52 -18.04
CA HIS A 117 9.79 4.70 -18.62
C HIS A 117 9.72 4.92 -20.13
N ARG A 118 8.94 4.10 -20.85
CA ARG A 118 8.75 4.21 -22.31
C ARG A 118 8.06 5.52 -22.70
N GLU A 119 7.00 5.90 -22.00
CA GLU A 119 6.24 7.13 -22.26
C GLU A 119 7.02 8.42 -21.93
N SER A 120 7.96 8.32 -21.00
CA SER A 120 8.83 9.45 -20.61
C SER A 120 10.13 9.50 -21.40
N GLU A 121 10.32 8.58 -22.35
CA GLU A 121 11.53 8.48 -23.19
C GLU A 121 12.83 8.44 -22.37
N TYR A 122 12.80 7.78 -21.21
CA TYR A 122 13.99 7.61 -20.36
C TYR A 122 15.03 6.74 -21.06
N LEU A 123 16.31 6.98 -20.76
CA LEU A 123 17.41 6.17 -21.27
C LEU A 123 17.51 4.84 -20.51
N GLY A 124 17.99 3.81 -21.19
CA GLY A 124 18.23 2.49 -20.63
C GLY A 124 17.12 1.48 -20.95
N ASP A 125 17.15 0.37 -20.26
CA ASP A 125 16.21 -0.75 -20.46
C ASP A 125 14.94 -0.53 -19.64
N PRO A 126 13.76 -0.41 -20.28
CA PRO A 126 12.49 -0.15 -19.57
C PRO A 126 12.05 -1.29 -18.64
N GLU A 127 12.30 -2.54 -19.02
CA GLU A 127 11.90 -3.71 -18.22
C GLU A 127 12.76 -3.82 -16.95
N PHE A 128 14.06 -3.64 -17.10
CA PHE A 128 14.99 -3.60 -15.98
C PHE A 128 14.68 -2.44 -15.02
N PHE A 129 14.39 -1.26 -15.57
CA PHE A 129 13.98 -0.10 -14.77
C PHE A 129 12.67 -0.37 -14.02
N GLY A 130 11.66 -0.95 -14.71
CA GLY A 130 10.38 -1.31 -14.13
C GLY A 130 10.53 -2.25 -12.93
N THR A 131 11.31 -3.32 -13.10
CA THR A 131 11.60 -4.29 -12.05
C THR A 131 12.34 -3.65 -10.88
N SER A 132 13.41 -2.89 -11.15
CA SER A 132 14.23 -2.26 -10.11
C SER A 132 13.43 -1.28 -9.25
N VAL A 133 12.62 -0.42 -9.88
CA VAL A 133 11.77 0.53 -9.14
C VAL A 133 10.68 -0.20 -8.36
N ALA A 134 10.08 -1.25 -8.90
CA ALA A 134 9.06 -2.02 -8.20
C ALA A 134 9.61 -2.70 -6.94
N ILE A 135 10.85 -3.21 -6.97
CA ILE A 135 11.52 -3.73 -5.76
C ILE A 135 11.60 -2.64 -4.69
N LEU A 136 12.08 -1.44 -5.06
CA LEU A 136 12.19 -0.33 -4.11
C LEU A 136 10.82 0.15 -3.59
N VAL A 137 9.77 0.10 -4.41
CA VAL A 137 8.40 0.42 -4.00
C VAL A 137 7.88 -0.62 -2.99
N GLY A 138 8.19 -1.90 -3.21
CA GLY A 138 7.89 -2.96 -2.25
C GLY A 138 8.62 -2.77 -0.91
N ASP A 139 9.91 -2.45 -0.95
CA ASP A 139 10.71 -2.18 0.25
C ASP A 139 10.19 -0.95 1.00
N LEU A 140 9.79 0.11 0.28
CA LEU A 140 9.16 1.29 0.88
C LEU A 140 7.86 0.93 1.60
N ALA A 141 7.04 0.06 1.01
CA ALA A 141 5.83 -0.43 1.67
C ALA A 141 6.15 -1.15 2.99
N LEU A 142 7.26 -1.88 3.08
CA LEU A 142 7.64 -2.60 4.29
C LEU A 142 8.06 -1.66 5.43
N VAL A 143 8.61 -0.48 5.11
CA VAL A 143 9.09 0.48 6.13
C VAL A 143 8.07 1.55 6.51
N TYR A 144 6.95 1.63 5.81
CA TYR A 144 5.79 2.48 6.14
C TYR A 144 4.93 1.82 7.22
#